data_e1fcf023f374b42461d641835d1ce1f7
#
_entry.id   e1fcf023f374b42461d641835d1ce1f7
#
_cell.length_a   1.000
_cell.length_b   1.000
_cell.length_c   1.000
_cell.angle_alpha   90.00
_cell.angle_beta   90.00
_cell.angle_gamma   90.00
#
_symmetry.space_group_name_H-M   'P 1'
#
loop_
_entity.id
_entity.type
_entity.pdbx_description
1 polymer ?
#
loop_
_entity_poly.entity_id
_entity_poly.type
_entity_poly.pdbx_seq_one_letter_code
_entity_poly.pdbx_strand_id
1 'polypeptide(L)'
;MSAEIKDFRVLRDVSIDFSIDPKKPVTIIRAENGFGKTTFLNAFQWLIGGDRAVGAGHAPYRFSPLDWRIDNPEKPKCTTSVEVIVKITDSEYLDHEKIYRVIRTRSETVSKKNEVSNNKDEHLIVFERTKEGDKEIPNPEQWVQTRMLPTEELDTFYVDGDFAESFIYDPNQTAGERSEKITQAIRSLLGMTILENAQTHLDGVRKTQQKKAADSGGDELEKLVNEYEERSAIVKELQEEIAELQQKKQDAEKNEEIYNNKRI
;
A
#
# COMPACT_ATOMS: atom_id res chain seq x y z
N MET A 1 5.59 -16.50 -12.94
CA MET A 1 5.65 -15.09 -12.46
C MET A 1 7.12 -14.75 -12.24
N SER A 2 7.56 -13.56 -12.66
CA SER A 2 8.97 -13.19 -12.59
C SER A 2 9.14 -11.71 -12.30
N ALA A 3 10.32 -11.32 -11.85
CA ALA A 3 10.72 -9.94 -11.73
C ALA A 3 12.10 -9.72 -12.36
N GLU A 4 12.27 -8.59 -13.02
CA GLU A 4 13.56 -8.10 -13.53
C GLU A 4 13.82 -6.72 -12.96
N ILE A 5 15.01 -6.52 -12.40
CA ILE A 5 15.45 -5.26 -11.81
C ILE A 5 16.78 -4.87 -12.44
N LYS A 6 16.86 -3.69 -13.05
CA LYS A 6 18.06 -3.20 -13.71
C LYS A 6 18.50 -1.85 -13.16
N ASP A 7 19.76 -1.75 -12.81
CA ASP A 7 20.42 -0.53 -12.33
C ASP A 7 19.69 0.19 -11.18
N PHE A 8 19.10 -0.60 -10.28
CA PHE A 8 18.42 -0.09 -9.09
C PHE A 8 19.37 -0.15 -7.89
N ARG A 9 20.08 0.95 -7.61
CA ARG A 9 21.08 1.06 -6.52
C ARG A 9 22.14 -0.04 -6.61
N VAL A 10 22.15 -0.99 -5.66
CA VAL A 10 23.11 -2.11 -5.65
C VAL A 10 22.69 -3.25 -6.58
N LEU A 11 21.45 -3.27 -7.03
CA LEU A 11 20.92 -4.29 -7.93
C LEU A 11 21.17 -3.89 -9.37
N ARG A 12 22.17 -4.49 -10.02
CA ARG A 12 22.57 -4.13 -11.37
C ARG A 12 21.74 -4.81 -12.45
N ASP A 13 21.64 -6.12 -12.35
CA ASP A 13 20.85 -6.95 -13.26
C ASP A 13 20.39 -8.20 -12.49
N VAL A 14 19.17 -8.16 -12.01
CA VAL A 14 18.58 -9.21 -11.18
C VAL A 14 17.33 -9.72 -11.85
N SER A 15 17.28 -11.03 -12.09
CA SER A 15 16.10 -11.74 -12.57
C SER A 15 15.72 -12.84 -11.60
N ILE A 16 14.44 -12.88 -11.23
CA ILE A 16 13.91 -13.85 -10.26
C ILE A 16 12.62 -14.44 -10.79
N ASP A 17 12.50 -15.75 -10.74
CA ASP A 17 11.27 -16.48 -10.94
C ASP A 17 10.62 -16.81 -9.59
N PHE A 18 9.35 -16.42 -9.45
CA PHE A 18 8.57 -16.72 -8.26
C PHE A 18 7.88 -18.08 -8.38
N SER A 19 7.82 -18.79 -7.28
CA SER A 19 7.09 -20.06 -7.21
C SER A 19 5.60 -19.84 -7.50
N ILE A 20 5.07 -20.61 -8.45
CA ILE A 20 3.65 -20.66 -8.78
C ILE A 20 3.02 -22.00 -8.39
N ASP A 21 3.77 -22.85 -7.68
CA ASP A 21 3.27 -24.14 -7.20
C ASP A 21 2.30 -23.93 -6.03
N PRO A 22 1.02 -24.33 -6.15
CA PRO A 22 0.05 -24.17 -5.08
C PRO A 22 0.43 -24.91 -3.77
N LYS A 23 1.26 -25.95 -3.87
CA LYS A 23 1.73 -26.72 -2.72
C LYS A 23 2.98 -26.10 -2.06
N LYS A 24 3.71 -25.27 -2.79
CA LYS A 24 4.93 -24.60 -2.32
C LYS A 24 4.93 -23.13 -2.78
N PRO A 25 4.00 -22.29 -2.30
CA PRO A 25 3.83 -20.93 -2.79
C PRO A 25 4.87 -19.94 -2.21
N VAL A 26 6.03 -20.43 -1.79
CA VAL A 26 7.06 -19.63 -1.14
C VAL A 26 8.33 -19.59 -1.98
N THR A 27 8.81 -18.39 -2.25
CA THR A 27 10.14 -18.15 -2.84
C THR A 27 11.06 -17.58 -1.77
N ILE A 28 12.20 -18.22 -1.54
CA ILE A 28 13.20 -17.79 -0.55
C ILE A 28 14.39 -17.17 -1.26
N ILE A 29 14.66 -15.88 -0.99
CA ILE A 29 15.82 -15.16 -1.50
C ILE A 29 16.83 -15.03 -0.36
N ARG A 30 18.02 -15.58 -0.56
CA ARG A 30 19.12 -15.51 0.42
C ARG A 30 20.18 -14.53 -0.08
N ALA A 31 20.53 -13.57 0.76
CA ALA A 31 21.64 -12.66 0.51
C ALA A 31 22.33 -12.29 1.82
N GLU A 32 23.62 -12.03 1.77
CA GLU A 32 24.38 -11.51 2.90
C GLU A 32 23.96 -10.08 3.26
N ASN A 33 24.40 -9.59 4.41
CA ASN A 33 24.12 -8.21 4.82
C ASN A 33 24.84 -7.24 3.87
N GLY A 34 24.14 -6.16 3.47
CA GLY A 34 24.66 -5.18 2.49
C GLY A 34 24.42 -5.54 1.02
N PHE A 35 24.01 -6.76 0.69
CA PHE A 35 23.76 -7.19 -0.71
C PHE A 35 22.38 -6.81 -1.25
N GLY A 36 21.66 -5.89 -0.61
CA GLY A 36 20.48 -5.26 -1.19
C GLY A 36 19.15 -5.93 -0.91
N LYS A 37 18.99 -6.69 0.21
CA LYS A 37 17.67 -7.23 0.61
C LYS A 37 16.60 -6.16 0.73
N THR A 38 16.87 -5.11 1.51
CA THR A 38 15.98 -3.95 1.65
C THR A 38 15.83 -3.20 0.32
N THR A 39 16.92 -3.11 -0.47
CA THR A 39 16.84 -2.50 -1.82
C THR A 39 15.92 -3.29 -2.74
N PHE A 40 15.89 -4.60 -2.62
CA PHE A 40 14.98 -5.46 -3.38
C PHE A 40 13.50 -5.19 -2.99
N LEU A 41 13.19 -5.11 -1.71
CA LEU A 41 11.84 -4.71 -1.26
C LEU A 41 11.46 -3.32 -1.77
N ASN A 42 12.37 -2.34 -1.64
CA ASN A 42 12.16 -0.99 -2.12
C ASN A 42 11.90 -0.92 -3.63
N ALA A 43 12.49 -1.82 -4.42
CA ALA A 43 12.21 -1.89 -5.86
C ALA A 43 10.75 -2.23 -6.15
N PHE A 44 10.15 -3.16 -5.41
CA PHE A 44 8.72 -3.48 -5.53
C PHE A 44 7.82 -2.39 -4.98
N GLN A 45 8.16 -1.80 -3.84
CA GLN A 45 7.42 -0.67 -3.31
C GLN A 45 7.41 0.50 -4.31
N TRP A 46 8.56 0.78 -4.93
CA TRP A 46 8.65 1.79 -5.98
C TRP A 46 7.87 1.41 -7.23
N LEU A 47 7.92 0.15 -7.68
CA LEU A 47 7.12 -0.31 -8.82
C LEU A 47 5.63 0.01 -8.63
N ILE A 48 5.10 -0.21 -7.43
CA ILE A 48 3.68 -0.05 -7.11
C ILE A 48 3.33 1.40 -6.77
N GLY A 49 4.06 2.02 -5.85
CA GLY A 49 3.71 3.32 -5.27
C GLY A 49 4.51 4.51 -5.81
N GLY A 50 5.49 4.27 -6.71
CA GLY A 50 6.36 5.32 -7.23
C GLY A 50 7.24 5.97 -6.17
N ASP A 51 7.66 7.20 -6.41
CA ASP A 51 8.53 7.97 -5.51
C ASP A 51 7.96 8.14 -4.09
N ARG A 52 6.63 8.06 -3.95
CA ARG A 52 5.96 8.21 -2.65
C ARG A 52 6.19 7.02 -1.72
N ALA A 53 6.37 5.84 -2.28
CA ALA A 53 6.57 4.62 -1.52
C ALA A 53 8.03 4.43 -1.06
N VAL A 54 8.99 5.08 -1.70
CA VAL A 54 10.40 4.98 -1.35
C VAL A 54 10.96 6.37 -1.06
N GLY A 55 11.60 6.56 0.08
CA GLY A 55 12.21 7.84 0.45
C GLY A 55 11.27 8.86 1.10
N ALA A 56 10.16 8.42 1.63
CA ALA A 56 9.28 9.25 2.44
C ALA A 56 10.03 9.73 3.70
N GLY A 57 10.66 10.87 3.60
CA GLY A 57 11.06 11.53 4.83
C GLY A 57 12.22 12.50 4.79
N HIS A 58 13.37 12.28 4.14
CA HIS A 58 14.50 13.16 4.48
C HIS A 58 15.48 13.52 3.36
N ALA A 59 15.58 12.78 2.28
CA ALA A 59 16.41 13.14 1.13
C ALA A 59 15.82 12.53 -0.14
N PRO A 60 16.08 13.12 -1.32
CA PRO A 60 15.69 12.50 -2.57
C PRO A 60 16.27 11.10 -2.65
N TYR A 61 15.40 10.09 -2.82
CA TYR A 61 15.84 8.71 -2.98
C TYR A 61 16.62 8.58 -4.29
N ARG A 62 17.87 8.13 -4.20
CA ARG A 62 18.69 7.86 -5.39
C ARG A 62 18.39 6.46 -5.90
N PHE A 63 18.01 6.37 -7.17
CA PHE A 63 17.71 5.12 -7.86
C PHE A 63 18.94 4.54 -8.55
N SER A 64 19.71 5.39 -9.25
CA SER A 64 20.92 4.97 -9.96
C SER A 64 21.97 4.41 -9.01
N PRO A 65 22.77 3.45 -9.47
CA PRO A 65 23.92 2.93 -8.74
C PRO A 65 24.88 4.01 -8.25
N LEU A 66 25.46 3.81 -7.06
CA LEU A 66 26.38 4.78 -6.47
C LEU A 66 27.67 4.96 -7.27
N ASP A 67 28.08 3.94 -7.98
CA ASP A 67 29.29 3.86 -8.78
C ASP A 67 29.03 4.01 -10.29
N TRP A 68 27.79 4.42 -10.67
CA TRP A 68 27.37 4.51 -12.08
C TRP A 68 28.39 5.22 -12.98
N ARG A 69 28.91 6.38 -12.56
CA ARG A 69 29.86 7.17 -13.36
C ARG A 69 31.27 6.59 -13.35
N ILE A 70 31.62 5.78 -12.38
CA ILE A 70 32.88 5.03 -12.34
C ILE A 70 32.84 3.94 -13.43
N ASP A 71 31.75 3.17 -13.44
CA ASP A 71 31.57 2.07 -14.39
C ASP A 71 31.22 2.57 -15.82
N ASN A 72 30.60 3.73 -15.91
CA ASN A 72 30.09 4.32 -17.14
C ASN A 72 30.57 5.78 -17.32
N PRO A 73 31.89 6.04 -17.51
CA PRO A 73 32.44 7.40 -17.56
C PRO A 73 31.85 8.26 -18.67
N GLU A 74 31.44 7.67 -19.80
CA GLU A 74 30.87 8.38 -20.94
C GLU A 74 29.33 8.47 -20.93
N LYS A 75 28.66 7.75 -20.00
CA LYS A 75 27.20 7.70 -19.92
C LYS A 75 26.69 8.48 -18.70
N PRO A 76 26.35 9.77 -18.86
CA PRO A 76 25.83 10.56 -17.74
C PRO A 76 24.39 10.15 -17.32
N LYS A 77 23.61 9.58 -18.22
CA LYS A 77 22.23 9.16 -17.97
C LYS A 77 22.20 7.70 -17.57
N CYS A 78 21.61 7.42 -16.42
CA CYS A 78 21.27 6.08 -15.93
C CYS A 78 19.77 5.88 -16.02
N THR A 79 19.34 4.76 -16.58
CA THR A 79 17.91 4.38 -16.60
C THR A 79 17.74 3.15 -15.74
N THR A 80 17.12 3.36 -14.60
CA THR A 80 16.69 2.30 -13.69
C THR A 80 15.37 1.71 -14.15
N SER A 81 15.21 0.40 -14.09
CA SER A 81 13.94 -0.25 -14.39
C SER A 81 13.62 -1.37 -13.42
N VAL A 82 12.33 -1.48 -13.09
CA VAL A 82 11.74 -2.62 -12.39
C VAL A 82 10.59 -3.13 -13.24
N GLU A 83 10.64 -4.40 -13.60
CA GLU A 83 9.63 -5.08 -14.38
C GLU A 83 9.12 -6.29 -13.58
N VAL A 84 7.80 -6.50 -13.55
CA VAL A 84 7.19 -7.67 -12.92
C VAL A 84 6.15 -8.27 -13.85
N ILE A 85 6.20 -9.58 -14.01
CA ILE A 85 5.16 -10.35 -14.69
C ILE A 85 4.29 -11.00 -13.63
N VAL A 86 3.04 -10.58 -13.55
CA VAL A 86 2.04 -11.06 -12.59
C VAL A 86 0.88 -11.76 -13.29
N LYS A 87 0.29 -12.70 -12.59
CA LYS A 87 -0.93 -13.38 -12.98
C LYS A 87 -2.03 -12.96 -12.03
N ILE A 88 -3.09 -12.40 -12.57
CA ILE A 88 -4.23 -11.92 -11.79
C ILE A 88 -5.47 -12.69 -12.25
N THR A 89 -6.18 -13.24 -11.27
CA THR A 89 -7.50 -13.87 -11.51
C THR A 89 -8.55 -12.77 -11.50
N ASP A 90 -9.38 -12.71 -12.53
CA ASP A 90 -10.45 -11.73 -12.60
C ASP A 90 -11.53 -12.09 -11.57
N SER A 91 -11.87 -11.13 -10.69
CA SER A 91 -12.85 -11.34 -9.63
C SER A 91 -14.29 -11.51 -10.16
N GLU A 92 -14.58 -11.00 -11.36
CA GLU A 92 -15.90 -11.13 -11.99
C GLU A 92 -16.06 -12.47 -12.72
N TYR A 93 -14.95 -13.07 -13.17
CA TYR A 93 -14.91 -14.34 -13.89
C TYR A 93 -13.82 -15.21 -13.27
N LEU A 94 -14.13 -15.90 -12.19
CA LEU A 94 -13.23 -16.73 -11.36
C LEU A 94 -12.33 -17.71 -12.13
N ASP A 95 -12.64 -18.00 -13.40
CA ASP A 95 -11.90 -18.94 -14.25
C ASP A 95 -10.97 -18.26 -15.27
N HIS A 96 -10.92 -16.92 -15.33
CA HIS A 96 -10.08 -16.20 -16.28
C HIS A 96 -8.84 -15.61 -15.62
N GLU A 97 -7.75 -16.34 -15.70
CA GLU A 97 -6.42 -15.84 -15.31
C GLU A 97 -5.83 -15.04 -16.47
N LYS A 98 -5.44 -13.80 -16.17
CA LYS A 98 -4.76 -12.92 -17.12
C LYS A 98 -3.34 -12.66 -16.66
N ILE A 99 -2.44 -12.54 -17.60
CA ILE A 99 -1.03 -12.23 -17.35
C ILE A 99 -0.80 -10.78 -17.71
N TYR A 100 -0.20 -10.07 -16.77
CA TYR A 100 0.16 -8.67 -16.95
C TYR A 100 1.66 -8.49 -16.78
N ARG A 101 2.20 -7.54 -17.52
CA ARG A 101 3.56 -7.08 -17.44
C ARG A 101 3.55 -5.63 -16.98
N VAL A 102 4.09 -5.36 -15.82
CA VAL A 102 4.13 -4.04 -15.18
C VAL A 102 5.57 -3.56 -15.17
N ILE A 103 5.84 -2.40 -15.73
CA ILE A 103 7.18 -1.85 -15.88
C ILE A 103 7.19 -0.42 -15.36
N ARG A 104 8.07 -0.12 -14.40
CA ARG A 104 8.38 1.24 -14.01
C ARG A 104 9.82 1.55 -14.34
N THR A 105 10.03 2.69 -14.98
CA THR A 105 11.36 3.17 -15.37
C THR A 105 11.58 4.57 -14.83
N ARG A 106 12.84 4.88 -14.52
CA ARG A 106 13.26 6.22 -14.14
C ARG A 106 14.63 6.52 -14.71
N SER A 107 14.78 7.73 -15.23
CA SER A 107 16.07 8.21 -15.73
C SER A 107 16.65 9.28 -14.82
N GLU A 108 17.89 9.08 -14.38
CA GLU A 108 18.64 10.02 -13.59
C GLU A 108 19.90 10.47 -14.33
N THR A 109 20.22 11.76 -14.26
CA THR A 109 21.49 12.28 -14.77
C THR A 109 22.50 12.34 -13.64
N VAL A 110 23.59 11.60 -13.79
CA VAL A 110 24.66 11.49 -12.80
C VAL A 110 25.85 12.33 -13.25
N SER A 111 26.25 13.33 -12.46
CA SER A 111 27.37 14.22 -12.75
C SER A 111 28.71 13.48 -12.65
N LYS A 112 29.80 14.11 -13.14
CA LYS A 112 31.18 13.58 -12.99
C LYS A 112 31.58 13.41 -11.52
N LYS A 113 30.95 14.16 -10.60
CA LYS A 113 31.16 14.04 -9.16
C LYS A 113 30.25 12.97 -8.54
N ASN A 114 29.54 12.20 -9.33
CA ASN A 114 28.61 11.17 -8.92
C ASN A 114 27.37 11.69 -8.16
N GLU A 115 27.04 12.97 -8.34
CA GLU A 115 25.83 13.60 -7.82
C GLU A 115 24.68 13.39 -8.82
N VAL A 116 23.49 13.16 -8.32
CA VAL A 116 22.28 12.94 -9.13
C VAL A 116 21.50 14.25 -9.25
N SER A 117 21.17 14.64 -10.47
CA SER A 117 20.16 15.67 -10.70
C SER A 117 18.77 15.02 -10.76
N ASN A 118 17.83 15.59 -10.00
CA ASN A 118 16.44 15.15 -9.95
C ASN A 118 15.72 15.45 -11.27
N ASN A 119 15.94 14.65 -12.29
CA ASN A 119 15.04 14.60 -13.42
C ASN A 119 13.87 13.68 -13.06
N LYS A 120 12.66 14.25 -13.00
CA LYS A 120 11.40 13.50 -12.78
C LYS A 120 10.96 12.76 -14.07
N ASP A 121 11.88 12.06 -14.70
CA ASP A 121 11.62 11.29 -15.92
C ASP A 121 11.26 9.85 -15.50
N GLU A 122 10.06 9.70 -14.93
CA GLU A 122 9.51 8.44 -14.43
C GLU A 122 8.32 8.04 -15.29
N HIS A 123 8.27 6.77 -15.68
CA HIS A 123 7.19 6.21 -16.48
C HIS A 123 6.76 4.86 -15.92
N LEU A 124 5.45 4.69 -15.75
CA LEU A 124 4.81 3.40 -15.46
C LEU A 124 4.05 2.96 -16.70
N ILE A 125 4.23 1.71 -17.12
CA ILE A 125 3.52 1.11 -18.23
C ILE A 125 3.01 -0.26 -17.77
N VAL A 126 1.78 -0.58 -18.16
CA VAL A 126 1.17 -1.90 -17.90
C VAL A 126 0.69 -2.49 -19.21
N PHE A 127 1.04 -3.73 -19.47
CA PHE A 127 0.57 -4.49 -20.62
C PHE A 127 -0.23 -5.71 -20.15
N GLU A 128 -1.37 -5.96 -20.77
CA GLU A 128 -2.07 -7.24 -20.72
C GLU A 128 -1.51 -8.14 -21.83
N ARG A 129 -1.02 -9.33 -21.47
CA ARG A 129 -0.55 -10.31 -22.44
C ARG A 129 -1.75 -11.03 -23.04
N THR A 130 -1.98 -10.84 -24.33
CA THR A 130 -3.05 -11.46 -25.08
C THR A 130 -2.50 -12.45 -26.13
N LYS A 131 -3.36 -13.21 -26.76
CA LYS A 131 -2.99 -14.11 -27.88
C LYS A 131 -2.49 -13.33 -29.11
N GLU A 132 -2.91 -12.08 -29.24
CA GLU A 132 -2.58 -11.21 -30.38
C GLU A 132 -1.34 -10.35 -30.10
N GLY A 133 -0.80 -10.40 -28.89
CA GLY A 133 0.36 -9.63 -28.43
C GLY A 133 0.07 -8.87 -27.14
N ASP A 134 1.04 -8.05 -26.73
CA ASP A 134 0.93 -7.23 -25.54
C ASP A 134 0.03 -6.01 -25.83
N LYS A 135 -1.03 -5.81 -25.05
CA LYS A 135 -1.96 -4.69 -25.14
C LYS A 135 -1.72 -3.73 -23.98
N GLU A 136 -1.40 -2.48 -24.28
CA GLU A 136 -1.18 -1.47 -23.26
C GLU A 136 -2.48 -1.10 -22.53
N ILE A 137 -2.40 -0.98 -21.20
CA ILE A 137 -3.52 -0.61 -20.34
C ILE A 137 -3.50 0.91 -20.12
N PRO A 138 -4.61 1.61 -20.38
CA PRO A 138 -4.73 3.03 -20.09
C PRO A 138 -4.74 3.27 -18.56
N ASN A 139 -4.25 4.45 -18.14
CA ASN A 139 -4.18 4.86 -16.74
C ASN A 139 -3.46 3.83 -15.83
N PRO A 140 -2.18 3.50 -16.12
CA PRO A 140 -1.46 2.44 -15.45
C PRO A 140 -1.34 2.64 -13.93
N GLU A 141 -1.22 3.88 -13.44
CA GLU A 141 -1.18 4.18 -12.00
C GLU A 141 -2.47 3.75 -11.31
N GLN A 142 -3.62 4.11 -11.86
CA GLN A 142 -4.91 3.71 -11.31
C GLN A 142 -5.08 2.17 -11.37
N TRP A 143 -4.63 1.56 -12.47
CA TRP A 143 -4.71 0.11 -12.63
C TRP A 143 -3.90 -0.62 -11.57
N VAL A 144 -2.66 -0.19 -11.30
CA VAL A 144 -1.80 -0.79 -10.26
C VAL A 144 -2.44 -0.65 -8.88
N GLN A 145 -2.97 0.55 -8.54
CA GLN A 145 -3.62 0.80 -7.26
C GLN A 145 -4.88 -0.04 -7.03
N THR A 146 -5.61 -0.37 -8.10
CA THR A 146 -6.88 -1.10 -7.98
C THR A 146 -6.75 -2.61 -8.19
N ARG A 147 -5.74 -3.06 -8.94
CA ARG A 147 -5.61 -4.47 -9.34
C ARG A 147 -4.43 -5.20 -8.71
N MET A 148 -3.42 -4.47 -8.27
CA MET A 148 -2.29 -5.07 -7.56
C MET A 148 -2.39 -4.80 -6.06
N LEU A 149 -1.95 -3.62 -5.63
CA LEU A 149 -1.91 -3.25 -4.23
C LEU A 149 -2.01 -1.72 -4.09
N PRO A 150 -2.93 -1.18 -3.27
CA PRO A 150 -2.95 0.23 -2.92
C PRO A 150 -1.65 0.66 -2.23
N THR A 151 -1.21 1.89 -2.50
CA THR A 151 0.05 2.41 -1.92
C THR A 151 0.01 2.44 -0.39
N GLU A 152 -1.16 2.70 0.19
CA GLU A 152 -1.39 2.74 1.64
C GLU A 152 -1.19 1.38 2.32
N GLU A 153 -1.27 0.30 1.55
CA GLU A 153 -1.15 -1.08 2.03
C GLU A 153 0.29 -1.63 1.92
N LEU A 154 1.19 -0.89 1.27
CA LEU A 154 2.55 -1.37 1.00
C LEU A 154 3.28 -1.76 2.28
N ASP A 155 3.19 -0.97 3.35
CA ASP A 155 3.87 -1.24 4.62
C ASP A 155 3.35 -2.50 5.32
N THR A 156 2.11 -2.91 5.00
CA THR A 156 1.51 -4.15 5.53
C THR A 156 2.07 -5.40 4.84
N PHE A 157 2.29 -5.31 3.53
CA PHE A 157 2.73 -6.45 2.71
C PHE A 157 4.25 -6.52 2.54
N TYR A 158 4.93 -5.38 2.55
CA TYR A 158 6.38 -5.28 2.39
C TYR A 158 7.05 -4.98 3.73
N VAL A 159 7.19 -6.03 4.54
CA VAL A 159 7.77 -5.92 5.88
C VAL A 159 9.29 -6.08 5.80
N ASP A 160 10.05 -5.03 6.12
CA ASP A 160 11.49 -5.11 6.33
C ASP A 160 11.81 -5.77 7.68
N GLY A 161 12.96 -6.44 7.76
CA GLY A 161 13.41 -7.09 8.98
C GLY A 161 13.53 -6.15 10.18
N ASP A 162 14.01 -4.92 9.95
CA ASP A 162 14.12 -3.89 10.98
C ASP A 162 12.73 -3.43 11.46
N PHE A 163 11.77 -3.33 10.53
CA PHE A 163 10.38 -3.04 10.87
C PHE A 163 9.73 -4.19 11.65
N ALA A 164 9.98 -5.44 11.25
CA ALA A 164 9.46 -6.61 11.97
C ALA A 164 10.00 -6.67 13.40
N GLU A 165 11.27 -6.32 13.60
CA GLU A 165 11.88 -6.25 14.92
C GLU A 165 11.24 -5.13 15.77
N SER A 166 11.06 -3.95 15.22
CA SER A 166 10.38 -2.83 15.90
C SER A 166 8.91 -3.15 16.20
N PHE A 167 8.23 -3.86 15.30
CA PHE A 167 6.84 -4.26 15.47
C PHE A 167 6.66 -5.31 16.58
N ILE A 168 7.61 -6.26 16.69
CA ILE A 168 7.56 -7.34 17.71
C ILE A 168 8.14 -6.87 19.04
N TYR A 169 9.19 -6.06 19.02
CA TYR A 169 10.03 -5.73 20.17
C TYR A 169 10.05 -4.25 20.57
N ASP A 170 9.15 -3.41 20.03
CA ASP A 170 9.12 -2.02 20.52
C ASP A 170 8.71 -1.98 22.00
N PRO A 171 9.67 -1.69 22.90
CA PRO A 171 9.41 -1.67 24.35
C PRO A 171 8.46 -0.55 24.76
N ASN A 172 8.22 0.45 23.89
CA ASN A 172 7.38 1.60 24.14
C ASN A 172 5.92 1.35 23.73
N GLN A 173 5.63 0.25 23.02
CA GLN A 173 4.25 -0.09 22.62
C GLN A 173 3.57 -0.98 23.65
N THR A 174 2.37 -0.56 24.04
CA THR A 174 1.48 -1.37 24.88
C THR A 174 0.90 -2.57 24.11
N ALA A 175 0.48 -3.60 24.82
CA ALA A 175 -0.17 -4.75 24.20
C ALA A 175 -1.45 -4.35 23.41
N GLY A 176 -2.16 -3.30 23.86
CA GLY A 176 -3.32 -2.75 23.18
C GLY A 176 -2.97 -2.14 21.81
N GLU A 177 -1.93 -1.30 21.75
CA GLU A 177 -1.49 -0.67 20.50
C GLU A 177 -1.01 -1.69 19.46
N ARG A 178 -0.34 -2.77 19.91
CA ARG A 178 0.03 -3.88 19.01
C ARG A 178 -1.19 -4.61 18.47
N SER A 179 -2.17 -4.89 19.32
CA SER A 179 -3.41 -5.54 18.92
C SER A 179 -4.20 -4.69 17.93
N GLU A 180 -4.22 -3.37 18.11
CA GLU A 180 -4.89 -2.44 17.21
C GLU A 180 -4.21 -2.39 15.84
N LYS A 181 -2.87 -2.32 15.79
CA LYS A 181 -2.11 -2.38 14.53
C LYS A 181 -2.33 -3.69 13.77
N ILE A 182 -2.32 -4.83 14.47
CA ILE A 182 -2.62 -6.14 13.86
C ILE A 182 -4.05 -6.15 13.34
N THR A 183 -4.99 -5.63 14.08
CA THR A 183 -6.39 -5.55 13.66
C THR A 183 -6.55 -4.68 12.42
N GLN A 184 -5.89 -3.52 12.38
CA GLN A 184 -5.87 -2.65 11.20
C GLN A 184 -5.26 -3.37 9.98
N ALA A 185 -4.12 -4.04 10.16
CA ALA A 185 -3.50 -4.81 9.09
C ALA A 185 -4.43 -5.92 8.55
N ILE A 186 -5.11 -6.65 9.42
CA ILE A 186 -6.08 -7.68 9.02
C ILE A 186 -7.27 -7.05 8.29
N ARG A 187 -7.82 -5.93 8.78
CA ARG A 187 -8.93 -5.20 8.13
C ARG A 187 -8.54 -4.74 6.73
N SER A 188 -7.34 -4.23 6.60
CA SER A 188 -6.74 -3.82 5.35
C SER A 188 -6.62 -5.00 4.37
N LEU A 189 -6.03 -6.11 4.79
CA LEU A 189 -5.93 -7.36 4.03
C LEU A 189 -7.28 -7.90 3.55
N LEU A 190 -8.33 -7.72 4.34
CA LEU A 190 -9.69 -8.12 4.00
C LEU A 190 -10.40 -7.09 3.11
N GLY A 191 -9.73 -5.99 2.71
CA GLY A 191 -10.34 -4.92 1.93
C GLY A 191 -11.40 -4.11 2.68
N MET A 192 -11.50 -4.26 4.01
CA MET A 192 -12.49 -3.56 4.83
C MET A 192 -12.23 -2.05 4.85
N THR A 193 -10.96 -1.64 4.81
CA THR A 193 -10.54 -0.23 4.74
C THR A 193 -11.08 0.44 3.49
N ILE A 194 -11.12 -0.27 2.35
CA ILE A 194 -11.70 0.25 1.10
C ILE A 194 -13.20 0.50 1.27
N LEU A 195 -13.91 -0.41 1.95
CA LEU A 195 -15.34 -0.25 2.22
C LEU A 195 -15.61 0.91 3.19
N GLU A 196 -14.80 1.05 4.24
CA GLU A 196 -14.89 2.15 5.22
C GLU A 196 -14.61 3.51 4.54
N ASN A 197 -13.59 3.58 3.70
CA ASN A 197 -13.27 4.77 2.91
C ASN A 197 -14.37 5.09 1.90
N ALA A 198 -14.92 4.09 1.21
CA ALA A 198 -16.05 4.26 0.30
C ALA A 198 -17.29 4.77 1.03
N GLN A 199 -17.59 4.24 2.20
CA GLN A 199 -18.69 4.70 3.04
C GLN A 199 -18.50 6.17 3.45
N THR A 200 -17.31 6.53 3.94
CA THR A 200 -16.96 7.90 4.32
C THR A 200 -17.08 8.87 3.14
N HIS A 201 -16.60 8.43 1.95
CA HIS A 201 -16.70 9.24 0.73
C HIS A 201 -18.15 9.43 0.29
N LEU A 202 -18.95 8.37 0.31
CA LEU A 202 -20.38 8.44 -0.02
C LEU A 202 -21.16 9.33 0.95
N ASP A 203 -20.83 9.27 2.24
CA ASP A 203 -21.41 10.17 3.25
C ASP A 203 -21.03 11.64 2.99
N GLY A 204 -19.79 11.90 2.58
CA GLY A 204 -19.33 13.22 2.17
C GLY A 204 -20.07 13.75 0.93
N VAL A 205 -20.24 12.92 -0.09
CA VAL A 205 -21.02 13.25 -1.29
C VAL A 205 -22.48 13.50 -0.94
N ARG A 206 -23.09 12.65 -0.11
CA ARG A 206 -24.46 12.82 0.35
C ARG A 206 -24.66 14.15 1.06
N LYS A 207 -23.79 14.51 2.02
CA LYS A 207 -23.84 15.81 2.72
C LYS A 207 -23.71 16.99 1.78
N THR A 208 -22.81 16.90 0.79
CA THR A 208 -22.62 17.95 -0.22
C THR A 208 -23.86 18.12 -1.08
N GLN A 209 -24.52 17.03 -1.49
CA GLN A 209 -25.75 17.08 -2.29
C GLN A 209 -26.93 17.58 -1.47
N GLN A 210 -27.04 17.18 -0.20
CA GLN A 210 -28.04 17.71 0.72
C GLN A 210 -27.91 19.23 0.90
N LYS A 211 -26.69 19.73 1.09
CA LYS A 211 -26.40 21.17 1.18
C LYS A 211 -26.79 21.91 -0.09
N LYS A 212 -26.44 21.41 -1.28
CA LYS A 212 -26.85 22.00 -2.56
C LYS A 212 -28.36 21.98 -2.76
N ALA A 213 -29.04 20.95 -2.30
CA ALA A 213 -30.50 20.85 -2.34
C ALA A 213 -31.15 21.87 -1.38
N ALA A 214 -30.59 22.05 -0.18
CA ALA A 214 -31.03 23.05 0.79
C ALA A 214 -30.87 24.47 0.23
N ASP A 215 -29.70 24.79 -0.34
CA ASP A 215 -29.41 26.09 -0.99
C ASP A 215 -30.40 26.40 -2.15
N SER A 216 -30.93 25.34 -2.78
CA SER A 216 -31.88 25.47 -3.92
C SER A 216 -33.36 25.43 -3.50
N GLY A 217 -33.66 24.96 -2.29
CA GLY A 217 -35.03 24.62 -1.85
C GLY A 217 -35.71 25.61 -0.91
N GLY A 218 -35.04 26.72 -0.53
CA GLY A 218 -35.58 27.73 0.38
C GLY A 218 -35.43 27.40 1.87
N ASP A 219 -35.73 28.37 2.73
CA ASP A 219 -35.49 28.42 4.18
C ASP A 219 -36.02 27.18 4.96
N GLU A 220 -37.05 26.54 4.48
CA GLU A 220 -37.70 25.41 5.17
C GLU A 220 -36.92 24.11 4.98
N LEU A 221 -36.33 23.89 3.81
CA LEU A 221 -35.50 22.74 3.50
C LEU A 221 -34.15 22.85 4.23
N GLU A 222 -33.57 24.06 4.28
CA GLU A 222 -32.35 24.34 5.02
C GLU A 222 -32.48 24.04 6.52
N LYS A 223 -33.62 24.45 7.13
CA LYS A 223 -33.90 24.11 8.53
C LYS A 223 -34.02 22.62 8.77
N LEU A 224 -34.70 21.88 7.89
CA LEU A 224 -34.82 20.40 8.01
C LEU A 224 -33.47 19.69 7.84
N VAL A 225 -32.60 20.16 6.96
CA VAL A 225 -31.27 19.60 6.78
C VAL A 225 -30.41 19.82 8.02
N ASN A 226 -30.44 21.03 8.58
CA ASN A 226 -29.70 21.35 9.80
C ASN A 226 -30.20 20.52 11.00
N GLU A 227 -31.50 20.37 11.16
CA GLU A 227 -32.09 19.52 12.22
C GLU A 227 -31.72 18.04 12.04
N TYR A 228 -31.66 17.56 10.81
CA TYR A 228 -31.21 16.19 10.50
C TYR A 228 -29.73 16.00 10.83
N GLU A 229 -28.87 16.98 10.53
CA GLU A 229 -27.42 16.92 10.83
C GLU A 229 -27.20 16.91 12.36
N GLU A 230 -27.89 17.74 13.11
CA GLU A 230 -27.83 17.74 14.58
C GLU A 230 -28.26 16.41 15.18
N ARG A 231 -29.39 15.85 14.76
CA ARG A 231 -29.87 14.57 15.23
C ARG A 231 -28.95 13.42 14.85
N SER A 232 -28.35 13.46 13.65
CA SER A 232 -27.41 12.48 13.18
C SER A 232 -26.11 12.49 13.99
N ALA A 233 -25.65 13.67 14.41
CA ALA A 233 -24.49 13.79 15.30
C ALA A 233 -24.75 13.19 16.68
N ILE A 234 -25.92 13.46 17.27
CA ILE A 234 -26.35 12.87 18.56
C ILE A 234 -26.44 11.34 18.48
N VAL A 235 -27.01 10.82 17.38
CA VAL A 235 -27.09 9.36 17.18
C VAL A 235 -25.70 8.73 17.11
N LYS A 236 -24.75 9.38 16.45
CA LYS A 236 -23.37 8.89 16.37
C LYS A 236 -22.69 8.89 17.73
N GLU A 237 -22.85 9.97 18.49
CA GLU A 237 -22.29 10.06 19.86
C GLU A 237 -22.86 8.96 20.77
N LEU A 238 -24.16 8.74 20.71
CA LEU A 238 -24.82 7.68 21.49
C LEU A 238 -24.36 6.28 21.05
N GLN A 239 -24.09 6.07 19.77
CA GLN A 239 -23.55 4.79 19.28
C GLN A 239 -22.13 4.54 19.79
N GLU A 240 -21.28 5.57 19.83
CA GLU A 240 -19.93 5.51 20.40
C GLU A 240 -19.99 5.19 21.91
N GLU A 241 -20.88 5.86 22.63
CA GLU A 241 -21.09 5.61 24.07
C GLU A 241 -21.59 4.18 24.34
N ILE A 242 -22.54 3.69 23.54
CA ILE A 242 -23.03 2.29 23.64
C ILE A 242 -21.88 1.31 23.40
N ALA A 243 -21.04 1.55 22.40
CA ALA A 243 -19.90 0.68 22.10
C ALA A 243 -18.90 0.65 23.28
N GLU A 244 -18.62 1.82 23.87
CA GLU A 244 -17.74 1.94 25.03
C GLU A 244 -18.31 1.22 26.27
N LEU A 245 -19.61 1.38 26.51
CA LEU A 245 -20.29 0.69 27.61
C LEU A 245 -20.36 -0.84 27.42
N GLN A 246 -20.54 -1.29 26.17
CA GLN A 246 -20.49 -2.71 25.84
C GLN A 246 -19.10 -3.30 26.09
N GLN A 247 -18.03 -2.57 25.74
CA GLN A 247 -16.67 -2.99 26.02
C GLN A 247 -16.41 -3.07 27.53
N LYS A 248 -16.78 -2.04 28.30
CA LYS A 248 -16.66 -2.02 29.75
C LYS A 248 -17.41 -3.17 30.41
N LYS A 249 -18.61 -3.50 29.88
CA LYS A 249 -19.39 -4.64 30.34
C LYS A 249 -18.68 -5.97 30.13
N GLN A 250 -18.12 -6.18 28.89
CA GLN A 250 -17.36 -7.39 28.58
C GLN A 250 -16.13 -7.55 29.49
N ASP A 251 -15.40 -6.45 29.72
CA ASP A 251 -14.23 -6.46 30.60
C ASP A 251 -14.59 -6.76 32.07
N ALA A 252 -15.72 -6.24 32.53
CA ALA A 252 -16.25 -6.56 33.87
C ALA A 252 -16.66 -8.04 34.00
N GLU A 253 -17.35 -8.58 33.00
CA GLU A 253 -17.75 -10.00 32.95
C GLU A 253 -16.53 -10.93 32.96
N LYS A 254 -15.50 -10.62 32.18
CA LYS A 254 -14.22 -11.36 32.20
C LYS A 254 -13.51 -11.30 33.55
N ASN A 255 -13.50 -10.14 34.19
CA ASN A 255 -12.89 -9.97 35.49
C ASN A 255 -13.67 -10.76 36.59
N GLU A 256 -14.98 -10.80 36.51
CA GLU A 256 -15.81 -11.60 37.39
C GLU A 256 -15.54 -13.11 37.23
N GLU A 257 -15.40 -13.58 35.99
CA GLU A 257 -15.08 -14.98 35.70
C GLU A 257 -13.69 -15.35 36.23
N ILE A 258 -12.68 -14.48 36.07
CA ILE A 258 -11.34 -14.67 36.63
C ILE A 258 -11.38 -14.72 38.15
N TYR A 259 -12.18 -13.88 38.77
CA TYR A 259 -12.32 -13.82 40.22
C TYR A 259 -13.00 -15.08 40.79
N ASN A 260 -14.03 -15.57 40.11
CA ASN A 260 -14.73 -16.79 40.48
C ASN A 260 -13.85 -18.03 40.31
N ASN A 261 -13.05 -18.10 39.27
CA ASN A 261 -12.09 -19.19 39.01
C ASN A 261 -10.90 -19.23 40.01
N LYS A 262 -10.58 -18.11 40.67
CA LYS A 262 -9.55 -18.07 41.73
C LYS A 262 -10.08 -18.44 43.12
N ARG A 263 -11.38 -18.67 43.25
CA ARG A 263 -12.03 -18.96 44.52
C ARG A 263 -12.35 -20.45 44.74
N ILE A 264 -12.04 -21.27 43.72
CA ILE A 264 -12.05 -22.73 43.76
C ILE A 264 -10.60 -23.23 43.95
#